data_9c2ab7565dae98a62e263540782f0538
#
_entry.id   9c2ab7565dae98a62e263540782f0538
#
_cell.length_a   1.000
_cell.length_b   1.000
_cell.length_c   1.000
_cell.angle_alpha   90.00
_cell.angle_beta   90.00
_cell.angle_gamma   90.00
#
_symmetry.space_group_name_H-M   'P 1'
#
loop_
_entity.id
_entity.type
_entity.pdbx_description
1 polymer ?
#
loop_
_entity_poly.entity_id
_entity_poly.type
_entity_poly.pdbx_seq_one_letter_code
_entity_poly.pdbx_strand_id
1 'polypeptide(L)'
;MATAVKDPCTGLAGAILAGMDITGLGWCGTRTDHDQQLAHFYEHVLGLRPVPGENEPGLRAFELSDGRHVEVFGPQFHGREHFDRGPVVGFAVRDLPTAVQELRDAGIELLGEPGPTWQHFRGPDGNVYELVAS
;
A
#
# COMPACT_ATOMS: atom_id res chain seq x y z
N MET A 1 -1.78 -14.85 -22.46
CA MET A 1 -2.12 -14.44 -22.69
C MET A 1 -2.49 -14.31 -22.85
N ALA A 2 -2.73 -14.15 -22.70
CA ALA A 2 -3.32 -13.77 -23.00
C ALA A 2 -3.81 -13.61 -23.14
N THR A 3 -4.16 -13.47 -23.00
CA THR A 3 -4.85 -13.06 -23.19
C THR A 3 -5.39 -12.83 -23.12
N ALA A 4 -5.71 -12.83 -22.99
CA ALA A 4 -6.21 -12.37 -23.06
C ALA A 4 -6.70 -12.05 -22.67
N VAL A 5 -6.77 -12.09 -22.40
CA VAL A 5 -7.18 -11.55 -22.20
C VAL A 5 -7.47 -10.92 -22.38
N LYS A 6 -7.67 -10.92 -22.58
CA LYS A 6 -8.02 -10.17 -22.78
C LYS A 6 -8.40 -9.44 -22.23
N ASP A 7 -8.48 -10.10 -22.52
CA ASP A 7 -8.66 -9.28 -21.50
C ASP A 7 -9.46 -8.02 -21.78
N PRO A 8 -10.47 -7.78 -20.97
CA PRO A 8 -11.24 -6.55 -21.18
C PRO A 8 -10.34 -5.34 -21.20
N CYS A 9 -9.22 -5.43 -20.54
CA CYS A 9 -8.25 -4.35 -20.55
C CYS A 9 -7.63 -4.18 -21.92
N THR A 10 -7.74 -5.17 -22.79
CA THR A 10 -7.15 -5.06 -24.11
C THR A 10 -7.74 -3.89 -24.89
N GLY A 11 -9.04 -3.68 -24.75
CA GLY A 11 -9.68 -2.56 -25.40
C GLY A 11 -9.21 -1.22 -24.88
N LEU A 12 -8.52 -1.22 -23.74
CA LEU A 12 -8.02 -0.02 -23.12
C LEU A 12 -6.54 0.19 -23.35
N ALA A 13 -5.95 -0.52 -24.27
CA ALA A 13 -4.50 -0.50 -24.47
C ALA A 13 -3.96 0.92 -24.62
N GLY A 14 -4.68 1.78 -25.36
CA GLY A 14 -4.24 3.15 -25.53
C GLY A 14 -4.21 3.92 -24.23
N ALA A 15 -5.25 3.72 -23.39
CA ALA A 15 -5.28 4.37 -22.08
C ALA A 15 -4.21 3.81 -21.17
N ILE A 16 -3.94 2.50 -21.27
CA ILE A 16 -2.91 1.87 -20.47
C ILE A 16 -1.55 2.50 -20.73
N LEU A 17 -1.29 2.88 -21.97
CA LEU A 17 -0.01 3.49 -22.30
C LEU A 17 0.24 4.77 -21.55
N ALA A 18 -0.80 5.42 -21.05
CA ALA A 18 -0.67 6.64 -20.27
C ALA A 18 -0.61 6.34 -18.77
N GLY A 19 -0.36 5.09 -18.39
CA GLY A 19 -0.33 4.71 -16.98
C GLY A 19 0.68 5.47 -16.16
N MET A 20 0.52 5.42 -14.86
CA MET A 20 1.21 6.26 -13.88
C MET A 20 2.64 5.83 -13.56
N ASP A 21 3.20 4.94 -14.34
CA ASP A 21 4.61 4.51 -14.20
C ASP A 21 4.88 3.90 -12.82
N ILE A 22 4.22 2.78 -12.57
CA ILE A 22 4.45 2.01 -11.36
C ILE A 22 5.78 1.29 -11.48
N THR A 23 6.65 1.49 -10.48
CA THR A 23 8.01 0.96 -10.52
C THR A 23 8.18 -0.29 -9.67
N GLY A 24 7.20 -0.66 -8.87
CA GLY A 24 7.25 -1.87 -8.05
C GLY A 24 6.36 -1.75 -6.84
N LEU A 25 6.50 -2.70 -5.94
CA LEU A 25 5.82 -2.62 -4.64
C LEU A 25 6.69 -1.76 -3.74
N GLY A 26 6.07 -0.86 -2.99
CA GLY A 26 6.81 0.06 -2.15
C GLY A 26 6.58 -0.15 -0.66
N TRP A 27 5.48 -0.80 -0.28
CA TRP A 27 5.10 -0.86 1.12
C TRP A 27 3.97 -1.87 1.29
N CYS A 28 3.86 -2.43 2.49
CA CYS A 28 2.73 -3.29 2.84
C CYS A 28 2.40 -3.07 4.31
N GLY A 29 1.11 -2.93 4.62
CA GLY A 29 0.69 -2.76 6.00
C GLY A 29 -0.52 -3.62 6.30
N THR A 30 -0.63 -4.08 7.55
CA THR A 30 -1.73 -4.94 7.97
C THR A 30 -2.29 -4.44 9.30
N ARG A 31 -3.59 -4.17 9.33
CA ARG A 31 -4.28 -3.91 10.59
C ARG A 31 -4.90 -5.20 11.07
N THR A 32 -4.62 -5.56 12.33
CA THR A 32 -5.12 -6.81 12.90
C THR A 32 -5.23 -6.69 14.42
N ASP A 33 -6.18 -7.42 14.99
CA ASP A 33 -6.28 -7.54 16.44
C ASP A 33 -5.18 -8.44 17.01
N HIS A 34 -4.45 -9.13 16.15
CA HIS A 34 -3.34 -10.00 16.54
C HIS A 34 -2.00 -9.35 16.21
N ASP A 35 -1.91 -8.04 16.43
CA ASP A 35 -0.74 -7.27 16.03
C ASP A 35 0.53 -7.72 16.75
N GLN A 36 0.43 -8.08 18.03
CA GLN A 36 1.61 -8.53 18.76
C GLN A 36 2.13 -9.87 18.23
N GLN A 37 1.23 -10.78 17.93
CA GLN A 37 1.62 -12.07 17.37
C GLN A 37 2.23 -11.91 15.98
N LEU A 38 1.64 -11.04 15.16
CA LEU A 38 2.15 -10.82 13.82
C LEU A 38 3.51 -10.14 13.86
N ALA A 39 3.68 -9.14 14.73
CA ALA A 39 4.96 -8.46 14.87
C ALA A 39 6.04 -9.44 15.36
N HIS A 40 5.71 -10.29 16.30
CA HIS A 40 6.63 -11.31 16.78
C HIS A 40 7.03 -12.26 15.64
N PHE A 41 6.07 -12.66 14.84
CA PHE A 41 6.32 -13.55 13.71
C PHE A 41 7.26 -12.87 12.69
N TYR A 42 7.02 -11.61 12.38
CA TYR A 42 7.88 -10.88 11.44
C TYR A 42 9.31 -10.79 11.97
N GLU A 43 9.46 -10.47 13.25
CA GLU A 43 10.80 -10.24 13.79
C GLU A 43 11.55 -11.55 14.04
N HIS A 44 10.90 -12.54 14.66
CA HIS A 44 11.60 -13.70 15.20
C HIS A 44 11.50 -14.93 14.30
N VAL A 45 10.53 -15.01 13.42
CA VAL A 45 10.42 -16.13 12.50
C VAL A 45 10.93 -15.72 11.11
N LEU A 46 10.47 -14.58 10.60
CA LEU A 46 10.92 -14.11 9.29
C LEU A 46 12.23 -13.32 9.36
N GLY A 47 12.64 -12.90 10.54
CA GLY A 47 13.91 -12.21 10.72
C GLY A 47 13.96 -10.78 10.22
N LEU A 48 12.80 -10.12 10.15
CA LEU A 48 12.75 -8.72 9.71
C LEU A 48 13.29 -7.82 10.82
N ARG A 49 13.91 -6.71 10.43
CA ARG A 49 14.50 -5.78 11.38
C ARG A 49 13.51 -4.69 11.75
N PRO A 50 13.28 -4.46 13.07
CA PRO A 50 12.46 -3.31 13.47
C PRO A 50 13.11 -2.01 13.02
N VAL A 51 12.27 -1.06 12.58
CA VAL A 51 12.73 0.27 12.20
C VAL A 51 12.88 1.12 13.46
N PRO A 52 14.08 1.64 13.75
CA PRO A 52 14.27 2.45 14.96
C PRO A 52 13.37 3.68 14.93
N GLY A 53 12.74 3.99 16.07
CA GLY A 53 11.94 5.18 16.23
C GLY A 53 10.56 5.14 15.62
N GLU A 54 10.18 4.04 15.00
CA GLU A 54 8.86 3.92 14.37
C GLU A 54 8.04 2.83 15.04
N ASN A 55 8.14 2.73 16.35
CA ASN A 55 7.37 1.78 17.12
C ASN A 55 6.69 2.50 18.26
N GLU A 56 5.38 2.37 18.34
CA GLU A 56 4.57 2.95 19.39
C GLU A 56 3.42 1.97 19.68
N PRO A 57 2.64 2.19 20.75
CA PRO A 57 1.55 1.27 21.04
C PRO A 57 0.65 1.09 19.82
N GLY A 58 0.52 -0.16 19.38
CA GLY A 58 -0.31 -0.49 18.24
C GLY A 58 0.33 -0.28 16.89
N LEU A 59 1.61 0.14 16.83
CA LEU A 59 2.31 0.33 15.55
C LEU A 59 3.69 -0.29 15.63
N ARG A 60 4.00 -1.19 14.72
CA ARG A 60 5.33 -1.76 14.56
C ARG A 60 5.71 -1.71 13.09
N ALA A 61 6.90 -1.22 12.84
CA ALA A 61 7.43 -1.12 11.48
C ALA A 61 8.69 -1.97 11.36
N PHE A 62 8.85 -2.63 10.22
CA PHE A 62 9.99 -3.49 9.93
C PHE A 62 10.55 -3.11 8.58
N GLU A 63 11.86 -3.25 8.43
CA GLU A 63 12.57 -2.91 7.21
C GLU A 63 13.00 -4.16 6.48
N LEU A 64 12.76 -4.18 5.17
CA LEU A 64 13.23 -5.24 4.28
C LEU A 64 14.64 -4.90 3.79
N SER A 65 15.30 -5.89 3.20
CA SER A 65 16.69 -5.71 2.75
C SER A 65 16.83 -4.64 1.68
N ASP A 66 15.77 -4.34 0.94
CA ASP A 66 15.79 -3.30 -0.08
C ASP A 66 15.41 -1.92 0.47
N GLY A 67 15.25 -1.81 1.79
CA GLY A 67 14.92 -0.54 2.43
C GLY A 67 13.42 -0.25 2.52
N ARG A 68 12.58 -1.11 1.97
CA ARG A 68 11.14 -0.92 2.05
C ARG A 68 10.62 -1.45 3.37
N HIS A 69 9.42 -1.01 3.72
CA HIS A 69 8.86 -1.31 5.04
C HIS A 69 7.62 -2.16 4.96
N VAL A 70 7.43 -2.98 6.00
CA VAL A 70 6.16 -3.63 6.31
C VAL A 70 5.73 -3.12 7.66
N GLU A 71 4.45 -2.80 7.81
CA GLU A 71 3.93 -2.24 9.05
C GLU A 71 2.76 -3.05 9.58
N VAL A 72 2.66 -3.09 10.91
CA VAL A 72 1.56 -3.78 11.60
C VAL A 72 0.85 -2.76 12.46
N PHE A 73 -0.48 -2.69 12.31
CA PHE A 73 -1.32 -1.76 13.07
C PHE A 73 -2.27 -2.57 13.94
N GLY A 74 -2.22 -2.31 15.24
CA GLY A 74 -3.10 -2.96 16.21
C GLY A 74 -4.22 -2.04 16.65
N PRO A 75 -5.11 -2.53 17.53
CA PRO A 75 -6.26 -1.74 17.96
C PRO A 75 -5.89 -0.51 18.77
N GLN A 76 -4.70 -0.45 19.35
CA GLN A 76 -4.28 0.73 20.10
C GLN A 76 -3.83 1.88 19.22
N PHE A 77 -3.60 1.63 17.95
CA PHE A 77 -3.14 2.67 17.05
C PHE A 77 -4.35 3.41 16.47
N HIS A 78 -4.42 4.71 16.72
CA HIS A 78 -5.50 5.55 16.23
C HIS A 78 -5.01 6.28 14.99
N GLY A 79 -5.53 5.90 13.87
CA GLY A 79 -5.13 6.39 12.56
C GLY A 79 -5.21 5.24 11.58
N ARG A 80 -5.31 5.58 10.31
CA ARG A 80 -5.42 4.59 9.25
C ARG A 80 -6.63 3.68 9.45
N GLU A 81 -7.73 4.24 9.99
CA GLU A 81 -8.94 3.44 10.25
C GLU A 81 -9.54 2.89 8.97
N HIS A 82 -9.21 3.49 7.84
CA HIS A 82 -9.67 2.98 6.55
C HIS A 82 -8.93 1.70 6.12
N PHE A 83 -7.89 1.28 6.84
CA PHE A 83 -7.31 -0.04 6.63
C PHE A 83 -8.24 -1.06 7.28
N ASP A 84 -9.33 -1.37 6.62
CA ASP A 84 -10.40 -2.16 7.21
C ASP A 84 -10.50 -3.57 6.63
N ARG A 85 -9.64 -3.91 5.68
CA ARG A 85 -9.68 -5.22 5.02
C ARG A 85 -8.27 -5.64 4.65
N GLY A 86 -7.88 -6.84 5.09
CA GLY A 86 -6.67 -7.49 4.69
C GLY A 86 -5.43 -6.62 4.70
N PRO A 87 -4.35 -7.10 4.13
CA PRO A 87 -3.16 -6.28 3.95
C PRO A 87 -3.39 -5.19 2.93
N VAL A 88 -2.79 -4.03 3.17
CA VAL A 88 -2.77 -2.91 2.24
C VAL A 88 -1.48 -2.97 1.46
N VAL A 89 -1.58 -3.00 0.14
CA VAL A 89 -0.42 -3.07 -0.74
C VAL A 89 -0.16 -1.68 -1.30
N GLY A 90 1.10 -1.24 -1.22
CA GLY A 90 1.52 0.05 -1.75
C GLY A 90 2.31 -0.13 -3.03
N PHE A 91 1.92 0.61 -4.08
CA PHE A 91 2.64 0.63 -5.35
C PHE A 91 3.53 1.85 -5.39
N ALA A 92 4.78 1.64 -5.73
CA ALA A 92 5.74 2.74 -5.88
C ALA A 92 5.54 3.41 -7.23
N VAL A 93 5.49 4.74 -7.23
CA VAL A 93 5.31 5.52 -8.46
C VAL A 93 6.37 6.62 -8.54
N ARG A 94 6.76 6.97 -9.75
CA ARG A 94 7.78 8.00 -9.94
C ARG A 94 7.24 9.39 -9.66
N ASP A 95 6.01 9.66 -10.05
CA ASP A 95 5.42 10.99 -9.96
C ASP A 95 4.10 10.87 -9.22
N LEU A 96 4.17 11.00 -7.89
CA LEU A 96 2.99 10.80 -7.05
C LEU A 96 1.88 11.80 -7.35
N PRO A 97 2.16 13.13 -7.46
CA PRO A 97 1.06 14.06 -7.74
C PRO A 97 0.32 13.74 -9.04
N THR A 98 1.06 13.38 -10.09
CA THR A 98 0.43 13.02 -11.36
C THR A 98 -0.39 11.74 -11.21
N ALA A 99 0.16 10.74 -10.50
CA ALA A 99 -0.55 9.48 -10.30
C ALA A 99 -1.83 9.69 -9.49
N VAL A 100 -1.79 10.55 -8.46
CA VAL A 100 -2.98 10.85 -7.67
C VAL A 100 -4.05 11.51 -8.54
N GLN A 101 -3.63 12.43 -9.43
CA GLN A 101 -4.59 13.05 -10.32
C GLN A 101 -5.21 12.04 -11.28
N GLU A 102 -4.43 11.08 -11.74
CA GLU A 102 -4.96 10.01 -12.58
C GLU A 102 -5.99 9.17 -11.86
N LEU A 103 -5.79 8.91 -10.55
CA LEU A 103 -6.80 8.22 -9.75
C LEU A 103 -8.09 9.04 -9.70
N ARG A 104 -7.98 10.35 -9.48
CA ARG A 104 -9.17 11.22 -9.46
C ARG A 104 -9.89 11.19 -10.80
N ASP A 105 -9.14 11.30 -11.88
CA ASP A 105 -9.72 11.30 -13.22
C ASP A 105 -10.42 9.99 -13.54
N ALA A 106 -9.95 8.89 -12.94
CA ALA A 106 -10.56 7.58 -13.11
C ALA A 106 -11.76 7.35 -12.18
N GLY A 107 -12.08 8.33 -11.33
CA GLY A 107 -13.20 8.21 -10.41
C GLY A 107 -12.91 7.33 -9.20
N ILE A 108 -11.64 7.14 -8.86
CA ILE A 108 -11.25 6.31 -7.73
C ILE A 108 -11.39 7.11 -6.44
N GLU A 109 -11.95 6.46 -5.42
CA GLU A 109 -12.15 7.08 -4.10
C GLU A 109 -10.80 7.18 -3.38
N LEU A 110 -10.39 8.42 -3.06
CA LEU A 110 -9.19 8.65 -2.26
C LEU A 110 -9.57 8.60 -0.80
N LEU A 111 -8.68 8.07 0.03
CA LEU A 111 -8.94 7.82 1.45
C LEU A 111 -7.90 8.55 2.29
N GLY A 112 -8.40 9.19 3.36
CA GLY A 112 -7.52 9.86 4.30
C GLY A 112 -6.86 11.09 3.72
N GLU A 113 -6.09 11.78 4.55
CA GLU A 113 -5.31 12.91 4.09
C GLU A 113 -4.10 12.42 3.33
N PRO A 114 -3.74 13.09 2.23
CA PRO A 114 -2.53 12.70 1.54
C PRO A 114 -1.31 13.01 2.38
N GLY A 115 -0.36 12.08 2.42
CA GLY A 115 0.94 12.36 3.00
C GLY A 115 1.84 13.03 1.98
N PRO A 116 3.04 13.45 2.41
CA PRO A 116 3.97 14.05 1.45
C PRO A 116 4.48 13.04 0.43
N THR A 117 4.45 11.74 0.77
CA THR A 117 4.99 10.69 -0.09
C THR A 117 4.04 9.55 -0.31
N TRP A 118 2.76 9.68 0.09
CA TRP A 118 1.80 8.58 -0.10
C TRP A 118 0.39 9.11 -0.27
N GLN A 119 -0.48 8.26 -0.85
CA GLN A 119 -1.92 8.48 -0.93
C GLN A 119 -2.62 7.13 -0.89
N HIS A 120 -3.60 7.00 -0.02
CA HIS A 120 -4.42 5.78 0.05
C HIS A 120 -5.64 5.92 -0.85
N PHE A 121 -6.11 4.78 -1.34
CA PHE A 121 -7.29 4.77 -2.19
C PHE A 121 -7.98 3.43 -2.09
N ARG A 122 -9.26 3.40 -2.49
CA ARG A 122 -10.05 2.17 -2.48
C ARG A 122 -10.13 1.65 -3.90
N GLY A 123 -9.70 0.39 -4.07
CA GLY A 123 -9.77 -0.24 -5.38
C GLY A 123 -11.17 -0.70 -5.71
N PRO A 124 -11.38 -1.13 -6.97
CA PRO A 124 -12.71 -1.58 -7.39
C PRO A 124 -13.17 -2.85 -6.68
N ASP A 125 -12.26 -3.56 -6.04
CA ASP A 125 -12.58 -4.75 -5.25
C ASP A 125 -12.95 -4.42 -3.81
N GLY A 126 -12.91 -3.13 -3.44
CA GLY A 126 -13.22 -2.68 -2.09
C GLY A 126 -12.04 -2.68 -1.15
N ASN A 127 -10.91 -3.21 -1.55
CA ASN A 127 -9.70 -3.20 -0.72
C ASN A 127 -9.01 -1.85 -0.78
N VAL A 128 -8.24 -1.55 0.27
CA VAL A 128 -7.45 -0.33 0.33
C VAL A 128 -6.07 -0.60 -0.25
N TYR A 129 -5.56 0.38 -0.98
CA TYR A 129 -4.23 0.35 -1.57
C TYR A 129 -3.54 1.66 -1.30
N GLU A 130 -2.24 1.71 -1.59
CA GLU A 130 -1.46 2.93 -1.42
C GLU A 130 -0.65 3.19 -2.67
N LEU A 131 -0.54 4.46 -3.04
CA LEU A 131 0.53 4.90 -3.93
C LEU A 131 1.60 5.53 -3.04
N VAL A 132 2.84 5.18 -3.28
CA VAL A 132 3.96 5.71 -2.53
C VAL A 132 5.04 6.19 -3.49
N ALA A 133 5.59 7.37 -3.20
CA ALA A 133 6.65 7.94 -4.03
C ALA A 133 7.89 7.05 -3.96
N SER A 134 8.45 6.75 -5.11
CA SER A 134 9.66 5.93 -5.18
C SER A 134 10.91 6.78 -5.11
#